data_1d9f2c5e2daa97fd436721bdd55c6914
#
_entry.id   1d9f2c5e2daa97fd436721bdd55c6914
#
_cell.length_a   1.000
_cell.length_b   1.000
_cell.length_c   1.000
_cell.angle_alpha   90.00
_cell.angle_beta   90.00
_cell.angle_gamma   90.00
#
_symmetry.space_group_name_H-M   'P 1'
#
loop_
_entity.id
_entity.type
_entity.pdbx_description
1 polymer ?
#
loop_
_entity_poly.entity_id
_entity_poly.type
_entity_poly.pdbx_seq_one_letter_code
_entity_poly.pdbx_strand_id
1 'polypeptide(L)'
;MHVGDRKRPPLSPQEGWLSDGRQVLHFRPRRYDRWSQSLEVTFGEVMASGEPPLLKRQEELTREQAIKLWAQKRQQGWRPCAPQWLPPAPLSPG
;
A
#
# COMPACT_ATOMS: atom_id res chain seq x y z
N MET A 1 -25.67 -9.94 12.82
CA MET A 1 -25.03 -9.69 12.30
C MET A 1 -24.10 -8.86 12.42
N HIS A 2 -23.27 -8.69 12.33
CA HIS A 2 -22.47 -7.86 12.46
C HIS A 2 -21.83 -7.52 11.40
N VAL A 3 -22.26 -6.89 11.00
CA VAL A 3 -21.95 -6.39 9.90
C VAL A 3 -20.82 -5.53 9.92
N GLY A 4 -20.50 -4.89 10.96
CA GLY A 4 -19.45 -3.96 11.02
C GLY A 4 -18.12 -4.52 10.65
N ASP A 5 -17.95 -5.75 10.88
CA ASP A 5 -16.70 -6.32 10.61
C ASP A 5 -16.33 -6.30 9.19
N ARG A 6 -17.27 -6.28 8.38
CA ARG A 6 -17.00 -6.34 7.01
C ARG A 6 -16.54 -5.07 6.47
N LYS A 7 -16.66 -4.00 7.24
CA LYS A 7 -16.22 -2.75 6.76
C LYS A 7 -14.80 -2.51 7.07
N ARG A 8 -14.10 -3.44 7.61
CA ARG A 8 -12.75 -3.19 7.96
C ARG A 8 -11.94 -2.91 6.73
N PRO A 9 -10.94 -2.07 6.85
CA PRO A 9 -10.12 -1.77 5.72
C PRO A 9 -9.44 -3.00 5.21
N PRO A 10 -9.26 -3.07 3.98
CA PRO A 10 -8.66 -4.23 3.40
C PRO A 10 -7.17 -4.26 3.45
N LEU A 11 -6.60 -3.71 4.45
CA LEU A 11 -5.21 -3.75 4.53
C LEU A 11 -4.63 -4.97 5.12
N SER A 12 -5.38 -5.80 5.68
CA SER A 12 -4.83 -6.85 6.31
C SER A 12 -4.11 -7.62 5.34
N PRO A 13 -3.62 -8.43 5.11
CA PRO A 13 -2.58 -8.98 4.35
C PRO A 13 -2.62 -8.72 2.86
N GLN A 14 -3.42 -7.82 2.45
CA GLN A 14 -3.56 -7.63 1.03
C GLN A 14 -2.80 -6.44 0.53
N GLU A 15 -2.42 -6.52 -0.71
CA GLU A 15 -1.74 -5.44 -1.36
C GLU A 15 -2.71 -4.35 -1.69
N GLY A 16 -2.30 -3.12 -1.60
CA GLY A 16 -3.16 -2.02 -1.95
C GLY A 16 -2.41 -0.90 -2.61
N TRP A 17 -3.10 -0.16 -3.44
CA TRP A 17 -2.53 0.96 -4.17
C TRP A 17 -3.43 2.17 -3.99
N LEU A 18 -2.83 3.31 -3.69
CA LEU A 18 -3.55 4.57 -3.57
C LEU A 18 -2.86 5.63 -4.37
N SER A 19 -3.62 6.54 -4.94
CA SER A 19 -3.04 7.63 -5.70
C SER A 19 -3.91 8.86 -5.59
N ASP A 20 -3.29 10.03 -5.65
CA ASP A 20 -4.02 11.28 -5.79
C ASP A 20 -3.83 11.86 -7.19
N GLY A 21 -3.30 11.10 -8.11
CA GLY A 21 -3.04 11.58 -9.46
C GLY A 21 -1.64 12.11 -9.65
N ARG A 22 -0.95 12.42 -8.58
CA ARG A 22 0.42 12.90 -8.66
C ARG A 22 1.38 12.00 -7.95
N GLN A 23 0.94 11.37 -6.90
CA GLN A 23 1.75 10.44 -6.14
C GLN A 23 1.02 9.13 -6.01
N VAL A 24 1.77 8.09 -5.79
CA VAL A 24 1.22 6.75 -5.66
C VAL A 24 1.85 6.09 -4.45
N LEU A 25 1.04 5.41 -3.68
CA LEU A 25 1.53 4.61 -2.58
C LEU A 25 1.17 3.16 -2.85
N HIS A 26 2.14 2.29 -2.64
CA HIS A 26 1.91 0.87 -2.77
C HIS A 26 2.16 0.22 -1.42
N PHE A 27 1.12 -0.39 -0.87
CA PHE A 27 1.19 -1.09 0.40
C PHE A 27 1.35 -2.56 0.12
N ARG A 28 2.41 -3.16 0.64
CA ARG A 28 2.68 -4.55 0.35
C ARG A 28 3.01 -5.29 1.63
N PRO A 29 2.27 -6.35 1.94
CA PRO A 29 2.61 -7.14 3.13
C PRO A 29 4.00 -7.70 2.96
N ARG A 30 4.79 -7.56 4.00
CA ARG A 30 6.14 -7.99 3.87
C ARG A 30 6.43 -9.20 4.74
N ARG A 31 6.16 -9.08 5.99
CA ARG A 31 6.42 -10.17 6.89
C ARG A 31 5.19 -10.42 7.71
N TYR A 32 4.90 -11.65 7.91
CA TYR A 32 3.67 -11.96 8.60
C TYR A 32 3.95 -13.13 9.52
N ASP A 33 3.92 -12.91 10.80
CA ASP A 33 4.04 -13.98 11.74
C ASP A 33 2.93 -13.82 12.76
N ARG A 34 2.87 -14.73 13.71
CA ARG A 34 1.73 -14.74 14.59
C ARG A 34 1.67 -13.51 15.50
N TRP A 35 2.76 -12.82 15.66
CA TRP A 35 2.77 -11.72 16.58
C TRP A 35 2.68 -10.36 15.90
N SER A 36 3.12 -10.28 14.69
CA SER A 36 3.15 -8.99 14.07
C SER A 36 3.15 -9.13 12.56
N GLN A 37 2.75 -8.08 11.92
CA GLN A 37 2.77 -8.00 10.48
C GLN A 37 3.33 -6.65 10.12
N SER A 38 4.24 -6.61 9.18
CA SER A 38 4.72 -5.35 8.67
C SER A 38 4.36 -5.24 7.21
N LEU A 39 4.26 -4.01 6.76
CA LEU A 39 4.01 -3.72 5.37
C LEU A 39 5.08 -2.79 4.87
N GLU A 40 5.46 -3.00 3.64
CA GLU A 40 6.38 -2.10 2.98
C GLU A 40 5.55 -1.13 2.19
N VAL A 41 5.76 0.16 2.40
CA VAL A 41 5.03 1.17 1.67
C VAL A 41 6.02 1.87 0.77
N THR A 42 5.78 1.79 -0.53
CA THR A 42 6.63 2.41 -1.52
C THR A 42 5.95 3.68 -2.01
N PHE A 43 6.70 4.76 -2.04
CA PHE A 43 6.19 6.05 -2.47
C PHE A 43 6.71 6.33 -3.86
N GLY A 44 5.81 6.62 -4.77
CA GLY A 44 6.18 6.93 -6.14
C GLY A 44 5.54 8.22 -6.60
N GLU A 45 6.12 8.80 -7.63
CA GLU A 45 5.62 10.03 -8.21
C GLU A 45 5.25 9.78 -9.66
N VAL A 46 4.04 10.17 -10.02
CA VAL A 46 3.57 9.98 -11.38
C VAL A 46 4.34 10.90 -12.32
N MET A 47 4.81 10.34 -13.40
CA MET A 47 5.56 11.13 -14.37
C MET A 47 4.63 11.66 -15.43
N ALA A 48 4.85 12.89 -15.82
CA ALA A 48 3.95 13.56 -16.74
C ALA A 48 3.94 12.94 -18.12
N SER A 49 5.00 12.31 -18.51
CA SER A 49 5.07 11.80 -19.87
C SER A 49 4.54 10.40 -20.01
N GLY A 50 3.91 9.87 -19.01
CA GLY A 50 3.39 8.51 -19.12
C GLY A 50 4.40 7.44 -18.82
N GLU A 51 5.58 7.83 -18.41
CA GLU A 51 6.58 6.85 -18.01
C GLU A 51 6.19 6.24 -16.69
N PRO A 52 6.76 5.11 -16.36
CA PRO A 52 6.46 4.53 -15.06
C PRO A 52 6.78 5.51 -13.93
N PRO A 53 6.06 5.46 -12.84
CA PRO A 53 6.31 6.38 -11.74
C PRO A 53 7.72 6.27 -11.22
N LEU A 54 8.23 7.40 -10.78
CA LEU A 54 9.53 7.45 -10.18
C LEU A 54 9.42 7.03 -8.73
N LEU A 55 10.09 5.97 -8.35
CA LEU A 55 10.01 5.50 -6.98
C LEU A 55 10.93 6.33 -6.11
N LYS A 56 10.37 6.89 -5.05
CA LYS A 56 11.09 7.85 -4.23
C LYS A 56 11.67 7.24 -2.96
N ARG A 57 10.93 6.40 -2.31
CA ARG A 57 11.41 5.82 -1.08
C ARG A 57 10.49 4.70 -0.66
N GLN A 58 10.97 3.92 0.29
CA GLN A 58 10.20 2.86 0.89
C GLN A 58 10.30 2.97 2.39
N GLU A 59 9.24 2.62 3.06
CA GLU A 59 9.21 2.58 4.51
C GLU A 59 8.57 1.30 4.96
N GLU A 60 9.06 0.77 6.05
CA GLU A 60 8.42 -0.41 6.63
C GLU A 60 7.57 0.06 7.79
N LEU A 61 6.30 -0.28 7.78
CA LEU A 61 5.36 0.16 8.78
C LEU A 61 4.74 -1.04 9.45
N THR A 62 4.33 -0.86 10.69
CA THR A 62 3.52 -1.88 11.31
C THR A 62 2.15 -1.87 10.66
N ARG A 63 1.42 -2.94 10.90
CA ARG A 63 0.07 -3.01 10.36
C ARG A 63 -0.77 -1.83 10.82
N GLU A 64 -0.67 -1.47 12.08
CA GLU A 64 -1.42 -0.34 12.59
C GLU A 64 -1.05 0.96 11.92
N GLN A 65 0.24 1.18 11.75
CA GLN A 65 0.70 2.39 11.10
C GLN A 65 0.24 2.44 9.65
N ALA A 66 0.26 1.30 8.98
CA ALA A 66 -0.17 1.26 7.60
C ALA A 66 -1.67 1.54 7.48
N ILE A 67 -2.45 1.01 8.40
CA ILE A 67 -3.88 1.26 8.38
C ILE A 67 -4.17 2.74 8.60
N LYS A 68 -3.44 3.35 9.52
CA LYS A 68 -3.62 4.76 9.75
C LYS A 68 -3.24 5.58 8.53
N LEU A 69 -2.15 5.23 7.90
CA LEU A 69 -1.72 5.95 6.72
C LEU A 69 -2.73 5.80 5.60
N TRP A 70 -3.22 4.60 5.40
CA TRP A 70 -4.22 4.37 4.37
C TRP A 70 -5.45 5.23 4.63
N ALA A 71 -5.97 5.19 5.86
CA ALA A 71 -7.17 5.94 6.18
C ALA A 71 -6.94 7.44 6.02
N GLN A 72 -5.77 7.92 6.43
CA GLN A 72 -5.47 9.32 6.31
C GLN A 72 -5.44 9.77 4.86
N LYS A 73 -4.83 8.98 4.00
CA LYS A 73 -4.78 9.32 2.59
C LYS A 73 -6.14 9.27 1.96
N ARG A 74 -6.95 8.29 2.34
CA ARG A 74 -8.30 8.22 1.83
C ARG A 74 -9.10 9.48 2.23
N GLN A 75 -8.90 9.95 3.43
CA GLN A 75 -9.57 11.17 3.86
C GLN A 75 -9.11 12.38 3.10
N GLN A 76 -7.89 12.35 2.61
CA GLN A 76 -7.36 13.44 1.81
C GLN A 76 -7.77 13.35 0.35
N GLY A 77 -8.56 12.36 0.00
CA GLY A 77 -9.05 12.26 -1.36
C GLY A 77 -8.30 11.29 -2.24
N TRP A 78 -7.31 10.61 -1.71
CA TRP A 78 -6.59 9.61 -2.50
C TRP A 78 -7.53 8.44 -2.79
N ARG A 79 -7.37 7.83 -3.92
CA ARG A 79 -8.26 6.76 -4.33
C ARG A 79 -7.49 5.50 -4.63
N PRO A 80 -8.11 4.34 -4.37
CA PRO A 80 -7.50 3.09 -4.79
C PRO A 80 -7.32 3.09 -6.29
N CYS A 81 -6.23 2.52 -6.74
CA CYS A 81 -5.96 2.50 -8.16
C CYS A 81 -5.33 1.17 -8.54
N ALA A 82 -5.19 0.96 -9.81
CA ALA A 82 -4.56 -0.24 -10.32
C ALA A 82 -3.06 -0.16 -10.07
N PRO A 83 -2.38 -1.29 -10.10
CA PRO A 83 -0.93 -1.27 -9.94
C PRO A 83 -0.27 -0.36 -10.95
N GLN A 84 0.66 0.42 -10.47
CA GLN A 84 1.35 1.40 -11.30
C GLN A 84 2.75 0.96 -11.69
N TRP A 85 3.26 -0.08 -11.07
CA TRP A 85 4.54 -0.66 -11.44
C TRP A 85 4.51 -2.11 -11.00
N LEU A 86 5.48 -2.86 -11.46
CA LEU A 86 5.57 -4.24 -11.06
C LEU A 86 6.36 -4.32 -9.79
N PRO A 87 5.76 -4.78 -8.72
CA PRO A 87 6.55 -4.96 -7.50
C PRO A 87 7.62 -5.99 -7.74
N PRO A 88 8.69 -5.90 -7.02
CA PRO A 88 9.71 -6.92 -7.15
C PRO A 88 9.12 -8.28 -6.82
N ALA A 89 9.54 -9.25 -7.55
CA ALA A 89 9.07 -10.59 -7.26
C ALA A 89 9.47 -10.98 -5.86
N PRO A 90 8.67 -11.75 -5.21
CA PRO A 90 9.06 -12.20 -3.89
C PRO A 90 10.35 -12.95 -4.00
N LEU A 91 11.14 -12.83 -3.00
CA LEU A 91 12.37 -13.53 -3.00
C LEU A 91 12.10 -14.98 -3.12
N SER A 92 12.72 -15.53 -4.09
CA SER A 92 12.50 -16.90 -4.31
C SER A 92 13.02 -17.69 -3.18
N PRO A 93 12.33 -18.62 -2.76
CA PRO A 93 12.85 -19.38 -1.67
C PRO A 93 13.97 -20.24 -2.09
N GLY A 94 14.25 -20.24 -3.13
CA GLY A 94 15.38 -21.01 -3.47
C GLY A 94 16.11 -20.89 -4.20
#